data_e8697fdb6ebe1440e43ed66ba0dfd03f
#
_entry.id   e8697fdb6ebe1440e43ed66ba0dfd03f
#
_cell.length_a   1.000
_cell.length_b   1.000
_cell.length_c   1.000
_cell.angle_alpha   90.00
_cell.angle_beta   90.00
_cell.angle_gamma   90.00
#
_symmetry.space_group_name_H-M   'P 1'
#
loop_
_entity.id
_entity.type
_entity.pdbx_description
1 polymer ?
#
loop_
_entity_poly.entity_id
_entity_poly.type
_entity_poly.pdbx_seq_one_letter_code
_entity_poly.pdbx_strand_id
1 'polypeptide(L)'
;KRNTVLMIASLSKVKGLSTFMAVAELLPDLHFRLMLSADMESIQAYLEQSIPKNVELIPAQSNIHPYLREADLMLNLSNPFLCVETFGMTILEAMAYGVPSIAPNIGGPIELIEDGYNGFCVDVTDAKVVAEKIKEVLGLDNYERFADNALAGFERFR
;
A
#
# COMPACT_ATOMS: atom_id res chain seq x y z
N LYS A 1 3.93 15.02 10.09
CA LYS A 1 3.65 13.75 10.74
C LYS A 1 3.32 12.68 9.72
N ARG A 2 3.94 11.52 9.84
CA ARG A 2 3.86 10.45 8.84
C ARG A 2 2.84 9.41 9.28
N ASN A 3 1.61 9.53 8.79
CA ASN A 3 0.56 8.61 9.22
C ASN A 3 -0.42 8.18 8.13
N THR A 4 -0.14 8.47 6.87
CA THR A 4 -1.07 8.17 5.78
C THR A 4 -0.58 6.99 4.97
N VAL A 5 -1.38 5.92 4.94
CA VAL A 5 -1.10 4.70 4.20
C VAL A 5 -2.12 4.56 3.08
N LEU A 6 -1.65 4.37 1.86
CA LEU A 6 -2.51 4.30 0.68
C LEU A 6 -2.42 2.93 0.02
N MET A 7 -3.57 2.38 -0.38
CA MET A 7 -3.61 1.23 -1.27
C MET A 7 -4.55 1.53 -2.43
N ILE A 8 -4.11 1.21 -3.63
CA ILE A 8 -4.92 1.36 -4.85
C ILE A 8 -5.12 -0.02 -5.44
N ALA A 9 -6.38 -0.44 -5.59
CA ALA A 9 -6.67 -1.81 -6.00
C ALA A 9 -7.99 -1.92 -6.75
N SER A 10 -8.18 -3.05 -7.40
CA SER A 10 -9.48 -3.38 -7.98
C SER A 10 -10.36 -3.98 -6.89
N LEU A 11 -11.67 -3.98 -7.13
CA LEU A 11 -12.65 -4.49 -6.18
C LEU A 11 -12.68 -6.01 -6.27
N SER A 12 -11.78 -6.67 -5.55
CA SER A 12 -11.59 -8.11 -5.64
C SER A 12 -10.93 -8.64 -4.36
N LYS A 13 -11.31 -9.87 -3.97
CA LYS A 13 -10.73 -10.52 -2.79
C LYS A 13 -9.24 -10.80 -2.96
N VAL A 14 -8.80 -11.04 -4.18
CA VAL A 14 -7.38 -11.33 -4.42
C VAL A 14 -6.48 -10.13 -4.16
N LYS A 15 -7.05 -8.95 -4.05
CA LYS A 15 -6.28 -7.73 -3.77
C LYS A 15 -6.05 -7.50 -2.27
N GLY A 16 -6.44 -8.47 -1.43
CA GLY A 16 -6.12 -8.40 -0.01
C GLY A 16 -6.94 -7.41 0.79
N LEU A 17 -8.20 -7.20 0.43
CA LEU A 17 -9.03 -6.21 1.11
C LEU A 17 -9.27 -6.57 2.57
N SER A 18 -9.49 -7.86 2.88
CA SER A 18 -9.73 -8.26 4.27
C SER A 18 -8.46 -8.09 5.11
N THR A 19 -7.29 -8.37 4.54
CA THR A 19 -6.03 -8.14 5.24
C THR A 19 -5.82 -6.65 5.48
N PHE A 20 -6.16 -5.82 4.49
CA PHE A 20 -6.07 -4.36 4.62
C PHE A 20 -6.88 -3.87 5.82
N MET A 21 -8.13 -4.36 5.96
CA MET A 21 -8.97 -3.96 7.08
C MET A 21 -8.39 -4.42 8.41
N ALA A 22 -7.86 -5.65 8.46
CA ALA A 22 -7.24 -6.17 9.68
C ALA A 22 -6.00 -5.34 10.06
N VAL A 23 -5.20 -4.95 9.09
CA VAL A 23 -4.01 -4.11 9.33
C VAL A 23 -4.43 -2.76 9.90
N ALA A 24 -5.49 -2.15 9.33
CA ALA A 24 -5.97 -0.87 9.82
C ALA A 24 -6.44 -0.96 11.27
N GLU A 25 -7.09 -2.06 11.64
CA GLU A 25 -7.51 -2.26 13.02
C GLU A 25 -6.35 -2.40 13.98
N LEU A 26 -5.24 -2.96 13.51
CA LEU A 26 -4.04 -3.11 14.34
C LEU A 26 -3.31 -1.79 14.53
N LEU A 27 -3.55 -0.80 13.69
CA LEU A 27 -2.83 0.48 13.70
C LEU A 27 -3.84 1.64 13.73
N PRO A 28 -4.61 1.78 14.83
CA PRO A 28 -5.72 2.75 14.87
C PRO A 28 -5.28 4.22 14.79
N ASP A 29 -4.03 4.51 15.06
CA ASP A 29 -3.52 5.88 15.02
C ASP A 29 -3.11 6.32 13.62
N LEU A 30 -3.11 5.41 12.66
CA LEU A 30 -2.75 5.73 11.29
C LEU A 30 -4.02 5.93 10.46
N HIS A 31 -3.87 6.69 9.38
CA HIS A 31 -4.96 6.97 8.45
C HIS A 31 -4.76 6.10 7.20
N PHE A 32 -5.69 5.19 6.95
CA PHE A 32 -5.63 4.28 5.81
C PHE A 32 -6.59 4.75 4.72
N ARG A 33 -6.08 4.93 3.52
CA ARG A 33 -6.87 5.36 2.37
C ARG A 33 -6.89 4.22 1.36
N LEU A 34 -8.09 3.74 1.06
CA LEU A 34 -8.27 2.62 0.14
C LEU A 34 -9.00 3.12 -1.10
N MET A 35 -8.25 3.23 -2.20
CA MET A 35 -8.83 3.64 -3.49
C MET A 35 -9.14 2.40 -4.30
N LEU A 36 -10.41 2.25 -4.68
CA LEU A 36 -10.86 1.10 -5.43
C LEU A 36 -11.39 1.53 -6.80
N SER A 37 -11.14 0.72 -7.82
CA SER A 37 -11.53 1.06 -9.19
C SER A 37 -13.01 0.73 -9.43
N ALA A 38 -13.88 1.42 -8.70
CA ALA A 38 -15.33 1.25 -8.78
C ALA A 38 -15.98 2.52 -8.23
N ASP A 39 -17.28 2.69 -8.46
CA ASP A 39 -18.01 3.79 -7.84
C ASP A 39 -18.31 3.44 -6.38
N MET A 40 -18.67 4.47 -5.60
CA MET A 40 -18.87 4.30 -4.16
C MET A 40 -19.99 3.32 -3.83
N GLU A 41 -21.05 3.31 -4.63
CA GLU A 41 -22.16 2.38 -4.41
C GLU A 41 -21.71 0.93 -4.55
N SER A 42 -20.93 0.64 -5.58
CA SER A 42 -20.39 -0.71 -5.79
C SER A 42 -19.44 -1.12 -4.68
N ILE A 43 -18.61 -0.18 -4.23
CA ILE A 43 -17.67 -0.43 -3.14
C ILE A 43 -18.43 -0.80 -1.87
N GLN A 44 -19.43 -0.02 -1.52
CA GLN A 44 -20.20 -0.27 -0.30
C GLN A 44 -20.98 -1.58 -0.36
N ALA A 45 -21.50 -1.91 -1.53
CA ALA A 45 -22.21 -3.17 -1.71
C ALA A 45 -21.27 -4.37 -1.61
N TYR A 46 -20.05 -4.24 -2.10
CA TYR A 46 -19.06 -5.32 -2.06
C TYR A 46 -18.51 -5.52 -0.64
N LEU A 47 -18.25 -4.43 0.07
CA LEU A 47 -17.71 -4.48 1.43
C LEU A 47 -18.86 -4.50 2.42
N GLU A 48 -19.51 -5.64 2.57
CA GLU A 48 -20.71 -5.78 3.39
C GLU A 48 -20.45 -5.67 4.89
N GLN A 49 -19.20 -5.60 5.28
CA GLN A 49 -18.82 -5.57 6.68
C GLN A 49 -18.57 -4.15 7.15
N SER A 50 -18.49 -4.00 8.46
CA SER A 50 -18.14 -2.75 9.10
C SER A 50 -16.72 -2.34 8.73
N ILE A 51 -16.53 -1.05 8.41
CA ILE A 51 -15.24 -0.51 8.02
C ILE A 51 -14.58 0.14 9.24
N PRO A 52 -13.30 -0.12 9.52
CA PRO A 52 -12.60 0.54 10.63
C PRO A 52 -12.67 2.07 10.50
N LYS A 53 -12.71 2.76 11.63
CA LYS A 53 -12.87 4.22 11.65
C LYS A 53 -11.72 4.95 10.96
N ASN A 54 -10.54 4.36 10.95
CA ASN A 54 -9.36 4.97 10.36
C ASN A 54 -9.17 4.61 8.89
N VAL A 55 -10.19 4.03 8.24
CA VAL A 55 -10.16 3.70 6.82
C VAL A 55 -11.07 4.66 6.06
N GLU A 56 -10.51 5.30 5.06
CA GLU A 56 -11.25 6.16 4.14
C GLU A 56 -11.36 5.45 2.80
N LEU A 57 -12.60 5.25 2.33
CA LEU A 57 -12.83 4.63 1.02
C LEU A 57 -12.87 5.71 -0.04
N ILE A 58 -12.14 5.49 -1.14
CA ILE A 58 -12.06 6.45 -2.24
C ILE A 58 -12.49 5.74 -3.52
N PRO A 59 -13.51 6.24 -4.22
CA PRO A 59 -13.92 5.64 -5.49
C PRO A 59 -12.90 5.93 -6.58
N ALA A 60 -13.05 5.27 -7.72
CA ALA A 60 -12.13 5.41 -8.85
C ALA A 60 -11.86 6.87 -9.19
N GLN A 61 -10.59 7.19 -9.41
CA GLN A 61 -10.13 8.54 -9.73
C GLN A 61 -9.42 8.52 -11.07
N SER A 62 -9.65 9.54 -11.89
CA SER A 62 -8.93 9.68 -13.15
C SER A 62 -7.51 10.20 -12.93
N ASN A 63 -7.27 10.89 -11.81
CA ASN A 63 -5.96 11.43 -11.48
C ASN A 63 -5.57 10.99 -10.08
N ILE A 64 -4.58 10.09 -9.98
CA ILE A 64 -4.14 9.55 -8.70
C ILE A 64 -2.98 10.35 -8.10
N HIS A 65 -2.41 11.30 -8.84
CA HIS A 65 -1.22 12.03 -8.37
C HIS A 65 -1.40 12.74 -7.04
N PRO A 66 -2.52 13.41 -6.76
CA PRO A 66 -2.68 14.04 -5.45
C PRO A 66 -2.62 13.04 -4.29
N TYR A 67 -3.15 11.83 -4.51
CA TYR A 67 -3.16 10.80 -3.48
C TYR A 67 -1.76 10.23 -3.24
N LEU A 68 -0.99 10.07 -4.32
CA LEU A 68 0.41 9.63 -4.17
C LEU A 68 1.23 10.69 -3.44
N ARG A 69 0.98 11.96 -3.74
CA ARG A 69 1.70 13.06 -3.13
C ARG A 69 1.47 13.14 -1.63
N GLU A 70 0.26 12.81 -1.19
CA GLU A 70 -0.11 12.86 0.23
C GLU A 70 0.20 11.59 0.99
N ALA A 71 0.54 10.51 0.29
CA ALA A 71 0.80 9.22 0.94
C ALA A 71 2.19 9.20 1.57
N ASP A 72 2.28 8.56 2.73
CA ASP A 72 3.55 8.32 3.39
C ASP A 72 4.05 6.91 3.11
N LEU A 73 3.15 5.99 2.80
CA LEU A 73 3.48 4.61 2.50
C LEU A 73 2.42 4.01 1.58
N MET A 74 2.87 3.18 0.64
CA MET A 74 1.98 2.48 -0.29
C MET A 74 1.94 1.01 0.08
N LEU A 75 0.73 0.43 0.13
CA LEU A 75 0.55 -1.00 0.32
C LEU A 75 0.10 -1.65 -0.97
N ASN A 76 0.59 -2.85 -1.22
CA ASN A 76 0.06 -3.75 -2.22
C ASN A 76 -0.10 -5.10 -1.54
N LEU A 77 -1.33 -5.50 -1.28
CA LEU A 77 -1.63 -6.71 -0.53
C LEU A 77 -2.25 -7.82 -1.38
N SER A 78 -2.03 -7.79 -2.69
CA SER A 78 -2.54 -8.83 -3.59
C SER A 78 -1.98 -10.18 -3.17
N ASN A 79 -2.86 -11.19 -3.13
CA ASN A 79 -2.44 -12.53 -2.75
C ASN A 79 -1.69 -13.17 -3.94
N PRO A 80 -0.38 -13.43 -3.82
CA PRO A 80 0.41 -13.92 -4.94
C PRO A 80 0.07 -15.35 -5.34
N PHE A 81 -0.61 -16.10 -4.47
CA PHE A 81 -1.01 -17.47 -4.78
C PHE A 81 -2.31 -17.52 -5.61
N LEU A 82 -3.09 -16.46 -5.56
CA LEU A 82 -4.35 -16.38 -6.30
C LEU A 82 -4.23 -15.53 -7.56
N CYS A 83 -3.27 -14.61 -7.57
CA CYS A 83 -3.13 -13.66 -8.65
C CYS A 83 -1.66 -13.32 -8.84
N VAL A 84 -1.08 -13.75 -9.96
CA VAL A 84 0.29 -13.36 -10.31
C VAL A 84 0.17 -12.17 -11.24
N GLU A 85 0.31 -10.98 -10.69
CA GLU A 85 0.25 -9.74 -11.45
C GLU A 85 1.62 -9.09 -11.48
N THR A 86 1.81 -8.25 -12.47
CA THR A 86 2.96 -7.36 -12.49
C THR A 86 2.51 -6.06 -11.84
N PHE A 87 2.90 -5.84 -10.60
CA PHE A 87 2.48 -4.66 -9.83
C PHE A 87 3.41 -3.48 -10.01
N GLY A 88 4.27 -3.56 -11.02
CA GLY A 88 5.32 -2.58 -11.17
C GLY A 88 4.83 -1.15 -11.25
N MET A 89 3.66 -0.94 -11.87
CA MET A 89 3.23 0.43 -12.17
C MET A 89 2.91 1.26 -10.93
N THR A 90 2.07 0.74 -10.01
CA THR A 90 1.71 1.53 -8.84
C THR A 90 2.89 1.70 -7.89
N ILE A 91 3.71 0.65 -7.75
CA ILE A 91 4.91 0.74 -6.91
C ILE A 91 5.88 1.76 -7.49
N LEU A 92 6.10 1.69 -8.80
CA LEU A 92 7.01 2.59 -9.48
C LEU A 92 6.52 4.03 -9.41
N GLU A 93 5.21 4.25 -9.57
CA GLU A 93 4.62 5.57 -9.45
C GLU A 93 4.80 6.13 -8.04
N ALA A 94 4.60 5.29 -7.02
CA ALA A 94 4.82 5.72 -5.64
C ALA A 94 6.28 6.10 -5.41
N MET A 95 7.21 5.32 -5.94
CA MET A 95 8.65 5.61 -5.81
C MET A 95 9.01 6.96 -6.40
N ALA A 96 8.35 7.35 -7.49
CA ALA A 96 8.61 8.65 -8.13
C ALA A 96 8.27 9.82 -7.20
N TYR A 97 7.39 9.60 -6.23
CA TYR A 97 7.03 10.61 -5.23
C TYR A 97 7.78 10.42 -3.91
N GLY A 98 8.76 9.52 -3.90
CA GLY A 98 9.50 9.24 -2.67
C GLY A 98 8.67 8.49 -1.64
N VAL A 99 7.70 7.68 -2.10
CA VAL A 99 6.81 6.93 -1.20
C VAL A 99 7.27 5.48 -1.17
N PRO A 100 7.74 4.99 0.00
CA PRO A 100 8.13 3.58 0.11
C PRO A 100 6.92 2.66 0.07
N SER A 101 7.15 1.40 -0.30
CA SER A 101 6.08 0.42 -0.49
C SER A 101 6.31 -0.84 0.34
N ILE A 102 5.21 -1.49 0.71
CA ILE A 102 5.21 -2.84 1.26
C ILE A 102 4.34 -3.68 0.33
N ALA A 103 4.89 -4.80 -0.14
CA ALA A 103 4.27 -5.59 -1.19
C ALA A 103 4.56 -7.08 -1.01
N PRO A 104 3.93 -7.96 -1.80
CA PRO A 104 4.20 -9.40 -1.72
C PRO A 104 5.65 -9.74 -2.04
N ASN A 105 6.14 -10.82 -1.42
CA ASN A 105 7.52 -11.28 -1.62
C ASN A 105 7.65 -12.25 -2.79
N ILE A 106 6.71 -12.23 -3.72
CA ILE A 106 6.70 -13.06 -4.92
C ILE A 106 6.26 -12.19 -6.09
N GLY A 107 6.90 -12.39 -7.25
CA GLY A 107 6.49 -11.71 -8.49
C GLY A 107 7.20 -10.40 -8.72
N GLY A 108 6.55 -9.48 -9.44
CA GLY A 108 7.14 -8.22 -9.87
C GLY A 108 7.70 -7.33 -8.78
N PRO A 109 7.03 -7.23 -7.59
CA PRO A 109 7.53 -6.31 -6.56
C PRO A 109 8.95 -6.58 -6.10
N ILE A 110 9.41 -7.83 -6.10
CA ILE A 110 10.76 -8.14 -5.61
C ILE A 110 11.85 -7.57 -6.51
N GLU A 111 11.50 -7.15 -7.71
CA GLU A 111 12.46 -6.50 -8.61
C GLU A 111 12.58 -5.01 -8.33
N LEU A 112 11.58 -4.41 -7.71
CA LEU A 112 11.53 -2.98 -7.45
C LEU A 112 11.87 -2.63 -6.02
N ILE A 113 11.54 -3.50 -5.08
CA ILE A 113 11.69 -3.24 -3.64
C ILE A 113 12.85 -4.06 -3.08
N GLU A 114 13.79 -3.37 -2.46
CA GLU A 114 14.87 -3.99 -1.72
C GLU A 114 14.56 -3.88 -0.24
N ASP A 115 14.43 -5.05 0.43
CA ASP A 115 14.03 -5.11 1.84
C ASP A 115 14.92 -4.24 2.73
N GLY A 116 14.27 -3.38 3.52
CA GLY A 116 14.97 -2.53 4.47
C GLY A 116 15.63 -1.31 3.84
N TYR A 117 15.54 -1.18 2.52
CA TYR A 117 16.12 -0.05 1.81
C TYR A 117 15.05 0.94 1.37
N ASN A 118 14.14 0.52 0.48
CA ASN A 118 13.08 1.38 -0.02
C ASN A 118 11.69 0.85 0.27
N GLY A 119 11.60 -0.15 1.14
CA GLY A 119 10.34 -0.77 1.51
C GLY A 119 10.58 -2.19 1.97
N PHE A 120 9.54 -3.01 1.89
CA PHE A 120 9.63 -4.43 2.26
C PHE A 120 8.77 -5.29 1.36
N CYS A 121 9.28 -6.48 1.05
CA CYS A 121 8.49 -7.53 0.41
C CYS A 121 8.26 -8.61 1.45
N VAL A 122 6.99 -8.90 1.77
CA VAL A 122 6.63 -9.77 2.88
C VAL A 122 5.47 -10.69 2.51
N ASP A 123 5.14 -11.59 3.43
CA ASP A 123 3.93 -12.38 3.32
C ASP A 123 2.74 -11.48 3.63
N VAL A 124 2.07 -10.99 2.58
CA VAL A 124 0.99 -10.02 2.72
C VAL A 124 -0.33 -10.64 3.17
N THR A 125 -0.35 -11.96 3.41
CA THR A 125 -1.53 -12.61 3.98
C THR A 125 -1.53 -12.54 5.51
N ASP A 126 -0.41 -12.14 6.10
CA ASP A 126 -0.27 -12.02 7.55
C ASP A 126 -0.35 -10.56 7.96
N ALA A 127 -1.51 -10.15 8.48
CA ALA A 127 -1.75 -8.76 8.86
C ALA A 127 -0.77 -8.25 9.91
N LYS A 128 -0.35 -9.12 10.84
CA LYS A 128 0.58 -8.71 11.90
C LYS A 128 1.95 -8.37 11.34
N VAL A 129 2.42 -9.16 10.37
CA VAL A 129 3.70 -8.91 9.71
C VAL A 129 3.63 -7.58 8.96
N VAL A 130 2.55 -7.36 8.21
CA VAL A 130 2.38 -6.12 7.47
C VAL A 130 2.37 -4.92 8.43
N ALA A 131 1.60 -5.03 9.53
CA ALA A 131 1.50 -3.95 10.50
C ALA A 131 2.85 -3.61 11.11
N GLU A 132 3.67 -4.64 11.42
CA GLU A 132 5.00 -4.41 11.98
C GLU A 132 5.91 -3.67 11.01
N LYS A 133 5.85 -4.04 9.72
CA LYS A 133 6.68 -3.37 8.73
C LYS A 133 6.22 -1.94 8.49
N ILE A 134 4.93 -1.68 8.56
CA ILE A 134 4.42 -0.31 8.46
C ILE A 134 5.01 0.55 9.60
N LYS A 135 4.99 0.04 10.81
CA LYS A 135 5.55 0.77 11.95
C LYS A 135 7.03 1.02 11.78
N GLU A 136 7.74 0.05 11.22
CA GLU A 136 9.17 0.20 11.00
C GLU A 136 9.47 1.30 9.98
N VAL A 137 8.75 1.32 8.86
CA VAL A 137 8.97 2.32 7.81
C VAL A 137 8.58 3.71 8.28
N LEU A 138 7.46 3.83 8.99
CA LEU A 138 6.96 5.16 9.42
C LEU A 138 7.61 5.67 10.70
N GLY A 139 8.55 4.91 11.27
CA GLY A 139 9.24 5.32 12.47
C GLY A 139 9.99 6.63 12.27
N LEU A 140 10.04 7.45 13.34
CA LEU A 140 10.62 8.79 13.27
C LEU A 140 12.06 8.82 12.76
N ASP A 141 12.84 7.79 13.12
CA ASP A 141 14.26 7.76 12.77
C ASP A 141 14.51 7.12 11.39
N ASN A 142 13.48 6.51 10.80
CA ASN A 142 13.66 5.71 9.58
C ASN A 142 13.01 6.30 8.35
N TYR A 143 11.94 7.07 8.51
CA TYR A 143 11.11 7.43 7.37
C TYR A 143 11.86 8.16 6.26
N GLU A 144 12.65 9.17 6.62
CA GLU A 144 13.37 9.95 5.61
C GLU A 144 14.28 9.08 4.78
N ARG A 145 14.92 8.10 5.42
CA ARG A 145 15.81 7.18 4.72
C ARG A 145 15.04 6.33 3.71
N PHE A 146 13.89 5.78 4.12
CA PHE A 146 13.06 4.99 3.21
C PHE A 146 12.53 5.82 2.05
N ALA A 147 12.11 7.05 2.33
CA ALA A 147 11.58 7.95 1.31
C ALA A 147 12.66 8.32 0.29
N ASP A 148 13.84 8.69 0.76
CA ASP A 148 14.96 9.03 -0.11
C ASP A 148 15.38 7.83 -0.95
N ASN A 149 15.39 6.64 -0.35
CA ASN A 149 15.75 5.42 -1.05
C ASN A 149 14.70 5.03 -2.09
N ALA A 150 13.43 5.30 -1.82
CA ALA A 150 12.37 5.04 -2.80
C ALA A 150 12.59 5.90 -4.04
N LEU A 151 12.89 7.16 -3.84
CA LEU A 151 13.16 8.07 -4.96
C LEU A 151 14.40 7.64 -5.73
N ALA A 152 15.45 7.25 -5.03
CA ALA A 152 16.68 6.76 -5.67
C ALA A 152 16.40 5.49 -6.47
N GLY A 153 15.56 4.60 -5.94
CA GLY A 153 15.17 3.38 -6.65
C GLY A 153 14.42 3.67 -7.94
N PHE A 154 13.57 4.70 -7.92
CA PHE A 154 12.86 5.10 -9.13
C PHE A 154 13.83 5.48 -10.24
N GLU A 155 14.91 6.18 -9.90
CA GLU A 155 15.88 6.63 -10.90
C GLU A 155 16.49 5.47 -11.68
N ARG A 156 16.62 4.30 -11.07
CA ARG A 156 17.18 3.13 -11.74
C ARG A 156 16.25 2.58 -12.83
N PHE A 157 14.97 2.89 -12.76
CA PHE A 157 13.97 2.34 -13.69
C PHE A 157 13.42 3.38 -14.67
N ARG A 158 13.98 4.55 -14.69
CA ARG A 158 13.57 5.60 -15.61
C ARG A 158 14.00 5.34 -17.05
#